data_17cdc8f3d9099af563a1e0abb914173e
#
_entry.id   17cdc8f3d9099af563a1e0abb914173e
#
_cell.length_a   1.000
_cell.length_b   1.000
_cell.length_c   1.000
_cell.angle_alpha   90.00
_cell.angle_beta   90.00
_cell.angle_gamma   90.00
#
_symmetry.space_group_name_H-M   'P 1'
#
loop_
_entity.id
_entity.type
_entity.pdbx_description
1 polymer ?
#
loop_
_entity_poly.entity_id
_entity_poly.type
_entity_poly.pdbx_seq_one_letter_code
_entity_poly.pdbx_strand_id
1 'polypeptide(L)'
;DQSSDATAEQARAGNAQVNAGPTPPPGWRGKLWPLQQGLQHVKTPFTLLLDADIELAPGTVAELRKKALAENLALVSLMAEPPMRNFIERLLMPAFIFFFKLLYPFNLANKTTSPVAAAAGGCILIKTETLHAINAFSSLHTALIDDCTLAAHVKRAGQRTWIGLSHAAHSHRGYSELMQIWNMVARTAFTQLRYSSILLTLCTFIMVAMFWIGPMAFLFSSTQLLLLTGIFTWIAMFFAYTPTLVYYQRSILWVLALPLIGTLYLAMTWTSVLRYWNGERAHWKDRRYESKANN
;
A
#
# COMPACT_ATOMS: atom_id res chain seq x y z
N ASP A 1 9.11 -10.25 17.90
CA ASP A 1 7.75 -10.82 17.78
C ASP A 1 7.80 -12.35 17.84
N GLN A 2 8.44 -12.90 18.88
CA GLN A 2 8.46 -14.35 19.16
C GLN A 2 8.75 -15.22 17.90
N SER A 3 9.68 -14.77 17.07
CA SER A 3 10.11 -15.53 15.89
C SER A 3 10.72 -16.85 16.34
N SER A 4 10.25 -17.95 15.76
CA SER A 4 10.73 -19.32 16.02
C SER A 4 11.89 -19.75 15.10
N ASP A 5 12.27 -18.86 14.17
CA ASP A 5 13.34 -19.04 13.20
C ASP A 5 14.63 -18.27 13.60
N ALA A 6 15.66 -18.32 12.77
CA ALA A 6 16.93 -17.65 12.99
C ALA A 6 16.90 -16.12 12.87
N THR A 7 15.72 -15.46 12.76
CA THR A 7 15.60 -14.01 12.56
C THR A 7 16.32 -13.20 13.63
N ALA A 8 16.15 -13.59 14.91
CA ALA A 8 16.77 -12.86 16.03
C ALA A 8 18.31 -13.00 16.04
N GLU A 9 18.81 -14.17 15.69
CA GLU A 9 20.24 -14.46 15.59
C GLU A 9 20.88 -13.66 14.45
N GLN A 10 20.29 -13.69 13.27
CA GLN A 10 20.76 -12.91 12.12
C GLN A 10 20.72 -11.39 12.37
N ALA A 11 19.69 -10.90 13.03
CA ALA A 11 19.60 -9.49 13.40
C ALA A 11 20.75 -9.09 14.35
N ARG A 12 21.07 -9.92 15.35
CA ARG A 12 22.23 -9.66 16.25
C ARG A 12 23.56 -9.71 15.50
N ALA A 13 23.73 -10.67 14.56
CA ALA A 13 24.91 -10.76 13.72
C ALA A 13 25.09 -9.50 12.85
N GLY A 14 23.98 -8.84 12.45
CA GLY A 14 23.96 -7.54 11.80
C GLY A 14 24.07 -6.34 12.74
N ASN A 15 24.51 -6.53 13.99
CA ASN A 15 24.62 -5.49 15.02
C ASN A 15 23.29 -4.78 15.39
N ALA A 16 22.14 -5.41 15.13
CA ALA A 16 20.87 -4.87 15.56
C ALA A 16 20.59 -5.20 17.04
N GLN A 17 20.02 -4.24 17.77
CA GLN A 17 19.50 -4.51 19.10
C GLN A 17 18.20 -5.29 18.96
N VAL A 18 18.17 -6.50 19.52
CA VAL A 18 17.01 -7.39 19.51
C VAL A 18 16.33 -7.38 20.88
N ASN A 19 15.11 -6.88 20.91
CA ASN A 19 14.27 -6.89 22.10
C ASN A 19 13.22 -8.00 21.99
N ALA A 20 13.17 -8.89 22.95
CA ALA A 20 12.11 -9.90 23.07
C ALA A 20 10.88 -9.24 23.71
N GLY A 21 9.80 -9.11 22.95
CA GLY A 21 8.54 -8.58 23.46
C GLY A 21 7.65 -9.67 24.08
N PRO A 22 6.73 -9.31 24.98
CA PRO A 22 5.72 -10.22 25.49
C PRO A 22 4.71 -10.62 24.40
N THR A 23 3.94 -11.66 24.67
CA THR A 23 2.84 -12.09 23.78
C THR A 23 1.87 -10.93 23.54
N PRO A 24 1.44 -10.73 22.27
CA PRO A 24 0.51 -9.66 21.95
C PRO A 24 -0.82 -9.84 22.74
N PRO A 25 -1.34 -8.77 23.35
CA PRO A 25 -2.67 -8.79 23.96
C PRO A 25 -3.77 -9.09 22.92
N PRO A 26 -4.94 -9.58 23.34
CA PRO A 26 -6.07 -9.80 22.46
C PRO A 26 -6.43 -8.54 21.65
N GLY A 27 -6.69 -8.69 20.35
CA GLY A 27 -7.09 -7.59 19.46
C GLY A 27 -5.94 -6.89 18.74
N TRP A 28 -4.69 -7.08 19.13
CA TRP A 28 -3.55 -6.54 18.40
C TRP A 28 -3.28 -7.30 17.09
N ARG A 29 -3.04 -6.58 16.01
CA ARG A 29 -2.89 -7.15 14.67
C ARG A 29 -1.51 -6.89 14.08
N GLY A 30 -1.08 -7.84 13.25
CA GLY A 30 0.12 -7.71 12.44
C GLY A 30 1.37 -7.34 13.25
N LYS A 31 2.09 -6.35 12.74
CA LYS A 31 3.35 -5.84 13.30
C LYS A 31 3.19 -4.74 14.36
N LEU A 32 1.96 -4.34 14.68
CA LEU A 32 1.71 -3.16 15.51
C LEU A 32 2.15 -3.36 16.96
N TRP A 33 1.98 -4.58 17.52
CA TRP A 33 2.46 -4.87 18.87
C TRP A 33 3.99 -4.80 19.02
N PRO A 34 4.79 -5.46 18.16
CA PRO A 34 6.25 -5.28 18.17
C PRO A 34 6.67 -3.83 17.98
N LEU A 35 6.00 -3.06 17.12
CA LEU A 35 6.29 -1.64 16.95
C LEU A 35 5.99 -0.82 18.21
N GLN A 36 4.90 -1.12 18.92
CA GLN A 36 4.58 -0.51 20.21
C GLN A 36 5.65 -0.80 21.26
N GLN A 37 6.15 -2.04 21.32
CA GLN A 37 7.23 -2.42 22.22
C GLN A 37 8.55 -1.74 21.82
N GLY A 38 8.89 -1.72 20.54
CA GLY A 38 10.08 -1.07 20.02
C GLY A 38 10.12 0.42 20.29
N LEU A 39 8.98 1.11 20.19
CA LEU A 39 8.87 2.55 20.42
C LEU A 39 9.31 2.97 21.84
N GLN A 40 9.11 2.10 22.84
CA GLN A 40 9.53 2.37 24.23
C GLN A 40 11.06 2.52 24.38
N HIS A 41 11.82 1.96 23.46
CA HIS A 41 13.29 2.01 23.46
C HIS A 41 13.86 3.14 22.58
N VAL A 42 13.01 3.85 21.82
CA VAL A 42 13.46 4.92 20.92
C VAL A 42 13.68 6.22 21.68
N LYS A 43 14.90 6.78 21.57
CA LYS A 43 15.30 8.05 22.18
C LYS A 43 15.65 9.13 21.15
N THR A 44 15.62 8.79 19.86
CA THR A 44 16.00 9.72 18.78
C THR A 44 14.81 10.60 18.37
N PRO A 45 15.05 11.81 17.84
CA PRO A 45 13.98 12.73 17.40
C PRO A 45 13.10 12.17 16.29
N PHE A 46 13.65 11.26 15.45
CA PHE A 46 12.93 10.58 14.38
C PHE A 46 13.02 9.07 14.56
N THR A 47 11.93 8.39 14.24
CA THR A 47 11.83 6.94 14.16
C THR A 47 11.67 6.53 12.69
N LEU A 48 12.49 5.59 12.21
CA LEU A 48 12.32 4.95 10.91
C LEU A 48 11.58 3.63 11.11
N LEU A 49 10.36 3.53 10.57
CA LEU A 49 9.63 2.28 10.44
C LEU A 49 10.00 1.67 9.10
N LEU A 50 10.60 0.50 9.12
CA LEU A 50 11.10 -0.19 7.93
C LEU A 50 10.64 -1.64 7.96
N ASP A 51 10.04 -2.12 6.87
CA ASP A 51 9.72 -3.53 6.74
C ASP A 51 11.02 -4.33 6.49
N ALA A 52 11.08 -5.56 7.01
CA ALA A 52 12.29 -6.37 7.01
C ALA A 52 12.75 -6.80 5.61
N ASP A 53 11.90 -6.68 4.61
CA ASP A 53 12.18 -6.98 3.20
C ASP A 53 12.52 -5.73 2.37
N ILE A 54 12.72 -4.58 3.03
CA ILE A 54 13.08 -3.32 2.36
C ILE A 54 14.57 -3.03 2.54
N GLU A 55 15.24 -2.80 1.43
CA GLU A 55 16.60 -2.27 1.38
C GLU A 55 16.58 -0.79 1.01
N LEU A 56 17.38 0.00 1.72
CA LEU A 56 17.57 1.43 1.44
C LEU A 56 18.95 1.67 0.85
N ALA A 57 19.00 2.42 -0.25
CA ALA A 57 20.28 2.89 -0.79
C ALA A 57 21.05 3.73 0.24
N PRO A 58 22.39 3.72 0.20
CA PRO A 58 23.21 4.55 1.09
C PRO A 58 22.79 6.02 1.05
N GLY A 59 22.71 6.66 2.22
CA GLY A 59 22.33 8.07 2.34
C GLY A 59 20.83 8.35 2.39
N THR A 60 19.94 7.38 2.05
CA THR A 60 18.49 7.58 2.00
C THR A 60 17.92 8.12 3.31
N VAL A 61 18.35 7.59 4.45
CA VAL A 61 17.85 8.05 5.77
C VAL A 61 18.22 9.51 6.03
N ALA A 62 19.44 9.93 5.64
CA ALA A 62 19.87 11.31 5.76
C ALA A 62 19.03 12.25 4.89
N GLU A 63 18.73 11.87 3.66
CA GLU A 63 17.89 12.67 2.75
C GLU A 63 16.41 12.72 3.23
N LEU A 64 15.86 11.64 3.76
CA LEU A 64 14.53 11.64 4.38
C LEU A 64 14.48 12.62 5.57
N ARG A 65 15.49 12.60 6.45
CA ARG A 65 15.59 13.52 7.58
C ARG A 65 15.74 14.97 7.11
N LYS A 66 16.61 15.23 6.13
CA LYS A 66 16.80 16.56 5.53
C LYS A 66 15.47 17.10 4.98
N LYS A 67 14.74 16.29 4.21
CA LYS A 67 13.42 16.65 3.70
C LYS A 67 12.42 16.94 4.82
N ALA A 68 12.37 16.07 5.83
CA ALA A 68 11.47 16.25 6.98
C ALA A 68 11.71 17.58 7.70
N LEU A 69 12.97 17.95 7.90
CA LEU A 69 13.35 19.19 8.54
C LEU A 69 13.09 20.42 7.65
N ALA A 70 13.51 20.37 6.37
CA ALA A 70 13.38 21.49 5.43
C ALA A 70 11.91 21.87 5.17
N GLU A 71 11.03 20.88 5.08
CA GLU A 71 9.61 21.09 4.78
C GLU A 71 8.71 21.01 6.02
N ASN A 72 9.29 20.90 7.22
CA ASN A 72 8.59 20.73 8.50
C ASN A 72 7.53 19.61 8.42
N LEU A 73 7.96 18.41 7.99
CA LEU A 73 7.12 17.23 7.88
C LEU A 73 7.22 16.41 9.17
N ALA A 74 6.10 15.95 9.67
CA ALA A 74 6.06 14.99 10.78
C ALA A 74 6.23 13.55 10.30
N LEU A 75 5.78 13.26 9.07
CA LEU A 75 5.86 11.94 8.46
C LEU A 75 6.33 12.06 7.00
N VAL A 76 7.35 11.29 6.63
CA VAL A 76 7.84 11.14 5.25
C VAL A 76 7.84 9.66 4.90
N SER A 77 7.13 9.29 3.83
CA SER A 77 7.03 7.90 3.40
C SER A 77 7.54 7.72 1.98
N LEU A 78 8.28 6.63 1.75
CA LEU A 78 8.68 6.19 0.42
C LEU A 78 7.89 4.96 0.01
N MET A 79 7.27 5.04 -1.15
CA MET A 79 6.76 3.86 -1.84
C MET A 79 7.97 3.11 -2.41
N ALA A 80 8.32 2.00 -1.76
CA ALA A 80 9.43 1.17 -2.20
C ALA A 80 9.16 0.57 -3.59
N GLU A 81 10.21 0.45 -4.37
CA GLU A 81 10.16 -0.21 -5.67
C GLU A 81 9.93 -1.71 -5.49
N PRO A 82 8.81 -2.26 -5.98
CA PRO A 82 8.56 -3.69 -5.90
C PRO A 82 9.39 -4.43 -6.96
N PRO A 83 9.76 -5.70 -6.74
CA PRO A 83 10.45 -6.50 -7.74
C PRO A 83 9.56 -6.72 -8.97
N MET A 84 10.19 -6.72 -10.14
CA MET A 84 9.56 -6.93 -11.45
C MET A 84 10.39 -7.91 -12.28
N ARG A 85 10.73 -9.07 -11.69
CA ARG A 85 11.66 -10.05 -12.25
C ARG A 85 11.00 -10.97 -13.26
N ASN A 86 9.81 -11.48 -12.94
CA ASN A 86 9.04 -12.39 -13.80
C ASN A 86 7.88 -11.69 -14.53
N PHE A 87 7.18 -12.42 -15.38
CA PHE A 87 6.08 -11.89 -16.19
C PHE A 87 4.92 -11.38 -15.33
N ILE A 88 4.55 -12.11 -14.27
CA ILE A 88 3.41 -11.79 -13.40
C ILE A 88 3.69 -10.50 -12.61
N GLU A 89 4.91 -10.37 -12.08
CA GLU A 89 5.34 -9.14 -11.41
C GLU A 89 5.35 -7.94 -12.39
N ARG A 90 5.89 -8.13 -13.61
CA ARG A 90 5.91 -7.07 -14.64
C ARG A 90 4.52 -6.63 -15.06
N LEU A 91 3.56 -7.55 -15.08
CA LEU A 91 2.15 -7.27 -15.41
C LEU A 91 1.45 -6.51 -14.28
N LEU A 92 1.62 -6.97 -13.03
CA LEU A 92 0.75 -6.55 -11.93
C LEU A 92 1.38 -5.53 -10.98
N MET A 93 2.71 -5.53 -10.76
CA MET A 93 3.29 -4.63 -9.75
C MET A 93 3.29 -3.15 -10.16
N PRO A 94 3.58 -2.76 -11.42
CA PRO A 94 3.37 -1.36 -11.84
C PRO A 94 1.90 -0.94 -11.69
N ALA A 95 0.97 -1.85 -11.98
CA ALA A 95 -0.46 -1.59 -11.83
C ALA A 95 -0.88 -1.48 -10.36
N PHE A 96 -0.27 -2.23 -9.44
CA PHE A 96 -0.48 -2.06 -7.99
C PHE A 96 -0.18 -0.62 -7.55
N ILE A 97 0.97 -0.09 -7.97
CA ILE A 97 1.34 1.30 -7.67
C ILE A 97 0.40 2.30 -8.36
N PHE A 98 0.00 2.02 -9.59
CA PHE A 98 -0.96 2.84 -10.33
C PHE A 98 -2.32 2.92 -9.60
N PHE A 99 -2.90 1.78 -9.21
CA PHE A 99 -4.15 1.74 -8.44
C PHE A 99 -4.01 2.36 -7.06
N PHE A 100 -2.88 2.18 -6.38
CA PHE A 100 -2.62 2.86 -5.12
C PHE A 100 -2.63 4.39 -5.30
N LYS A 101 -2.02 4.92 -6.37
CA LYS A 101 -2.04 6.36 -6.68
C LYS A 101 -3.42 6.87 -7.10
N LEU A 102 -4.28 6.03 -7.67
CA LEU A 102 -5.68 6.40 -7.93
C LEU A 102 -6.49 6.48 -6.64
N LEU A 103 -6.30 5.55 -5.71
CA LEU A 103 -6.95 5.58 -4.39
C LEU A 103 -6.43 6.71 -3.51
N TYR A 104 -5.14 6.98 -3.57
CA TYR A 104 -4.43 7.97 -2.77
C TYR A 104 -3.56 8.87 -3.67
N PRO A 105 -4.16 9.83 -4.39
CA PRO A 105 -3.38 10.73 -5.24
C PRO A 105 -2.32 11.48 -4.42
N PHE A 106 -1.04 11.26 -4.72
CA PHE A 106 0.08 11.79 -3.92
C PHE A 106 0.08 13.31 -3.85
N ASN A 107 -0.32 13.98 -4.93
CA ASN A 107 -0.48 15.44 -4.95
C ASN A 107 -1.52 15.94 -3.94
N LEU A 108 -2.58 15.16 -3.67
CA LEU A 108 -3.58 15.46 -2.64
C LEU A 108 -3.11 14.99 -1.26
N ALA A 109 -2.50 13.80 -1.17
CA ALA A 109 -1.98 13.28 0.09
C ALA A 109 -0.93 14.20 0.72
N ASN A 110 -0.12 14.87 -0.10
CA ASN A 110 0.93 15.79 0.31
C ASN A 110 0.44 17.22 0.62
N LYS A 111 -0.82 17.57 0.28
CA LYS A 111 -1.41 18.86 0.63
C LYS A 111 -1.98 18.85 2.05
N THR A 112 -1.69 19.86 2.83
CA THR A 112 -2.22 20.02 4.20
C THR A 112 -3.73 20.23 4.23
N THR A 113 -4.26 20.91 3.21
CA THR A 113 -5.70 21.24 3.09
C THR A 113 -6.56 20.06 2.61
N SER A 114 -5.94 19.00 2.10
CA SER A 114 -6.67 17.83 1.61
C SER A 114 -6.92 16.81 2.71
N PRO A 115 -8.11 16.19 2.80
CA PRO A 115 -8.38 15.10 3.74
C PRO A 115 -7.69 13.80 3.35
N VAL A 116 -7.19 13.69 2.11
CA VAL A 116 -6.47 12.49 1.64
C VAL A 116 -5.16 12.36 2.40
N ALA A 117 -4.93 11.19 2.99
CA ALA A 117 -3.69 10.85 3.68
C ALA A 117 -3.21 9.48 3.20
N ALA A 118 -1.91 9.36 2.96
CA ALA A 118 -1.30 8.12 2.52
C ALA A 118 0.12 7.96 3.07
N ALA A 119 0.48 6.73 3.31
CA ALA A 119 1.85 6.29 3.52
C ALA A 119 2.01 4.88 2.93
N ALA A 120 3.23 4.49 2.62
CA ALA A 120 3.59 3.14 2.22
C ALA A 120 4.36 2.49 3.38
N GLY A 121 3.83 1.41 3.93
CA GLY A 121 4.29 0.78 5.17
C GLY A 121 5.71 0.25 5.12
N GLY A 122 6.29 0.08 3.92
CA GLY A 122 7.65 -0.41 3.74
C GLY A 122 8.73 0.56 4.27
N CYS A 123 8.52 1.89 4.13
CA CYS A 123 9.49 2.89 4.60
C CYS A 123 8.79 4.18 5.04
N ILE A 124 8.79 4.44 6.34
CA ILE A 124 8.20 5.64 6.94
C ILE A 124 9.18 6.25 7.96
N LEU A 125 9.67 7.45 7.69
CA LEU A 125 10.35 8.26 8.69
C LEU A 125 9.34 9.19 9.36
N ILE A 126 9.24 9.15 10.69
CA ILE A 126 8.27 9.92 11.47
C ILE A 126 8.91 10.54 12.69
N LYS A 127 8.47 11.74 13.09
CA LYS A 127 8.90 12.35 14.36
C LYS A 127 8.46 11.47 15.53
N THR A 128 9.40 11.12 16.40
CA THR A 128 9.14 10.24 17.56
C THR A 128 8.11 10.85 18.49
N GLU A 129 8.18 12.16 18.72
CA GLU A 129 7.19 12.90 19.51
C GLU A 129 5.76 12.76 18.96
N THR A 130 5.61 12.73 17.60
CA THR A 130 4.31 12.55 16.96
C THR A 130 3.75 11.16 17.24
N LEU A 131 4.58 10.10 17.18
CA LEU A 131 4.14 8.74 17.53
C LEU A 131 3.59 8.66 18.95
N HIS A 132 4.26 9.32 19.90
CA HIS A 132 3.79 9.38 21.29
C HIS A 132 2.53 10.22 21.44
N ALA A 133 2.49 11.43 20.85
CA ALA A 133 1.37 12.35 20.99
C ALA A 133 0.04 11.78 20.48
N ILE A 134 0.06 10.99 19.40
CA ILE A 134 -1.15 10.36 18.83
C ILE A 134 -1.40 8.95 19.37
N ASN A 135 -0.59 8.45 20.33
CA ASN A 135 -0.62 7.05 20.80
C ASN A 135 -0.66 6.05 19.60
N ALA A 136 0.24 6.25 18.65
CA ALA A 136 0.14 5.74 17.29
C ALA A 136 -0.26 4.25 17.22
N PHE A 137 0.57 3.35 17.74
CA PHE A 137 0.35 1.92 17.56
C PHE A 137 -0.83 1.38 18.40
N SER A 138 -1.08 1.97 19.58
CA SER A 138 -2.24 1.61 20.40
C SER A 138 -3.55 2.04 19.72
N SER A 139 -3.59 3.21 19.11
CA SER A 139 -4.79 3.68 18.37
C SER A 139 -5.04 2.91 17.06
N LEU A 140 -4.00 2.26 16.53
CA LEU A 140 -4.04 1.50 15.27
C LEU A 140 -4.16 -0.01 15.47
N HIS A 141 -4.20 -0.52 16.72
CA HIS A 141 -4.01 -1.95 17.03
C HIS A 141 -4.91 -2.92 16.23
N THR A 142 -6.10 -2.46 15.79
CA THR A 142 -7.03 -3.25 14.97
C THR A 142 -6.98 -2.92 13.47
N ALA A 143 -6.16 -1.94 13.04
CA ALA A 143 -6.09 -1.52 11.64
C ALA A 143 -5.49 -2.61 10.76
N LEU A 144 -6.11 -2.85 9.59
CA LEU A 144 -5.56 -3.72 8.53
C LEU A 144 -4.66 -2.96 7.57
N ILE A 145 -4.94 -1.67 7.40
CA ILE A 145 -4.16 -0.72 6.58
C ILE A 145 -3.57 0.28 7.57
N ASP A 146 -2.50 -0.14 8.23
CA ASP A 146 -1.89 0.58 9.33
C ASP A 146 -1.17 1.86 8.88
N ASP A 147 -0.51 1.83 7.73
CA ASP A 147 0.30 2.90 7.17
C ASP A 147 -0.54 4.14 6.75
N CYS A 148 -1.55 3.94 5.92
CA CYS A 148 -2.44 5.04 5.52
C CYS A 148 -3.26 5.57 6.70
N THR A 149 -3.63 4.69 7.65
CA THR A 149 -4.32 5.10 8.87
C THR A 149 -3.40 5.92 9.79
N LEU A 150 -2.12 5.53 9.91
CA LEU A 150 -1.11 6.32 10.63
C LEU A 150 -0.98 7.72 10.01
N ALA A 151 -0.80 7.80 8.69
CA ALA A 151 -0.72 9.08 7.98
C ALA A 151 -1.97 9.95 8.21
N ALA A 152 -3.15 9.34 8.24
CA ALA A 152 -4.40 10.04 8.53
C ALA A 152 -4.47 10.57 9.97
N HIS A 153 -3.97 9.82 10.96
CA HIS A 153 -3.90 10.28 12.35
C HIS A 153 -2.93 11.46 12.50
N VAL A 154 -1.74 11.38 11.89
CA VAL A 154 -0.77 12.48 11.87
C VAL A 154 -1.39 13.74 11.26
N LYS A 155 -2.10 13.60 10.14
CA LYS A 155 -2.74 14.71 9.44
C LYS A 155 -3.89 15.33 10.25
N ARG A 156 -4.72 14.51 10.91
CA ARG A 156 -5.78 14.98 11.82
C ARG A 156 -5.25 15.70 13.06
N ALA A 157 -4.03 15.35 13.49
CA ALA A 157 -3.31 16.09 14.54
C ALA A 157 -2.73 17.44 14.04
N GLY A 158 -3.10 17.89 12.84
CA GLY A 158 -2.65 19.15 12.25
C GLY A 158 -1.21 19.13 11.72
N GLN A 159 -0.59 17.95 11.61
CA GLN A 159 0.80 17.83 11.20
C GLN A 159 0.91 17.47 9.70
N ARG A 160 2.05 17.84 9.09
CA ARG A 160 2.29 17.65 7.67
C ARG A 160 2.85 16.26 7.38
N THR A 161 2.32 15.64 6.32
CA THR A 161 2.76 14.34 5.80
C THR A 161 3.22 14.46 4.36
N TRP A 162 4.13 13.59 3.93
CA TRP A 162 4.56 13.48 2.56
C TRP A 162 4.77 12.01 2.16
N ILE A 163 4.35 11.66 0.96
CA ILE A 163 4.60 10.36 0.32
C ILE A 163 5.13 10.57 -1.09
N GLY A 164 6.09 9.75 -1.50
CA GLY A 164 6.63 9.76 -2.86
C GLY A 164 7.10 8.39 -3.33
N LEU A 165 7.26 8.26 -4.65
CA LEU A 165 7.96 7.13 -5.26
C LEU A 165 9.47 7.30 -5.04
N SER A 166 10.19 6.18 -4.91
CA SER A 166 11.65 6.22 -4.77
C SER A 166 12.29 4.95 -5.32
N HIS A 167 13.36 5.12 -6.09
CA HIS A 167 14.28 4.03 -6.44
C HIS A 167 15.36 3.81 -5.38
N ALA A 168 15.39 4.60 -4.30
CA ALA A 168 16.31 4.42 -3.18
C ALA A 168 15.77 3.47 -2.10
N ALA A 169 14.54 2.99 -2.24
CA ALA A 169 13.95 1.97 -1.38
C ALA A 169 13.46 0.82 -2.25
N HIS A 170 14.01 -0.37 -2.06
CA HIS A 170 13.69 -1.57 -2.83
C HIS A 170 13.10 -2.65 -1.95
N SER A 171 12.04 -3.30 -2.41
CA SER A 171 11.51 -4.50 -1.75
C SER A 171 12.18 -5.76 -2.34
N HIS A 172 12.69 -6.61 -1.46
CA HIS A 172 13.22 -7.93 -1.83
C HIS A 172 12.14 -9.00 -1.93
N ARG A 173 10.92 -8.69 -1.47
CA ARG A 173 9.80 -9.63 -1.48
C ARG A 173 9.27 -9.82 -2.89
N GLY A 174 9.77 -10.87 -3.57
CA GLY A 174 9.26 -11.30 -4.87
C GLY A 174 7.95 -12.08 -4.78
N TYR A 175 7.29 -12.16 -5.93
CA TYR A 175 6.05 -12.91 -6.12
C TYR A 175 6.23 -13.87 -7.30
N SER A 176 6.51 -15.15 -7.01
CA SER A 176 6.72 -16.16 -8.05
C SER A 176 5.43 -16.58 -8.76
N GLU A 177 4.29 -16.43 -8.09
CA GLU A 177 2.99 -16.91 -8.53
C GLU A 177 1.90 -15.83 -8.44
N LEU A 178 0.94 -15.90 -9.37
CA LEU A 178 -0.23 -15.01 -9.39
C LEU A 178 -0.98 -15.03 -8.04
N MET A 179 -1.12 -16.19 -7.42
CA MET A 179 -1.87 -16.35 -6.18
C MET A 179 -1.28 -15.58 -5.00
N GLN A 180 0.03 -15.33 -5.01
CA GLN A 180 0.70 -14.54 -3.97
C GLN A 180 0.29 -13.05 -4.07
N ILE A 181 0.29 -12.48 -5.30
CA ILE A 181 -0.19 -11.11 -5.55
C ILE A 181 -1.70 -11.04 -5.29
N TRP A 182 -2.45 -12.08 -5.73
CA TRP A 182 -3.88 -12.18 -5.48
C TRP A 182 -4.21 -12.07 -3.99
N ASN A 183 -3.55 -12.86 -3.17
CA ASN A 183 -3.73 -12.87 -1.73
C ASN A 183 -3.30 -11.56 -1.07
N MET A 184 -2.22 -10.92 -1.57
CA MET A 184 -1.78 -9.61 -1.10
C MET A 184 -2.87 -8.55 -1.32
N VAL A 185 -3.43 -8.47 -2.51
CA VAL A 185 -4.49 -7.50 -2.84
C VAL A 185 -5.80 -7.85 -2.13
N ALA A 186 -6.25 -9.11 -2.20
CA ALA A 186 -7.50 -9.56 -1.61
C ALA A 186 -7.53 -9.40 -0.07
N ARG A 187 -6.37 -9.34 0.60
CA ARG A 187 -6.29 -9.12 2.04
C ARG A 187 -6.88 -7.77 2.47
N THR A 188 -6.72 -6.72 1.66
CA THR A 188 -7.04 -5.35 2.06
C THR A 188 -8.04 -4.64 1.14
N ALA A 189 -8.39 -5.20 -0.02
CA ALA A 189 -9.19 -4.50 -1.02
C ALA A 189 -10.58 -4.08 -0.50
N PHE A 190 -11.30 -4.94 0.22
CA PHE A 190 -12.60 -4.57 0.77
C PHE A 190 -12.50 -3.60 1.96
N THR A 191 -11.39 -3.61 2.68
CA THR A 191 -11.10 -2.61 3.72
C THR A 191 -10.93 -1.21 3.11
N GLN A 192 -10.31 -1.10 1.92
CA GLN A 192 -10.23 0.16 1.17
C GLN A 192 -11.60 0.71 0.80
N LEU A 193 -12.56 -0.18 0.55
CA LEU A 193 -13.96 0.17 0.28
C LEU A 193 -14.78 0.32 1.57
N ARG A 194 -14.14 0.42 2.74
CA ARG A 194 -14.77 0.60 4.06
C ARG A 194 -15.86 -0.46 4.33
N TYR A 195 -15.69 -1.66 3.80
CA TYR A 195 -16.68 -2.76 3.88
C TYR A 195 -18.07 -2.39 3.33
N SER A 196 -18.16 -1.42 2.42
CA SER A 196 -19.41 -0.92 1.86
C SER A 196 -19.74 -1.62 0.54
N SER A 197 -20.89 -2.28 0.47
CA SER A 197 -21.41 -2.88 -0.76
C SER A 197 -21.72 -1.82 -1.83
N ILE A 198 -22.11 -0.61 -1.43
CA ILE A 198 -22.35 0.51 -2.36
C ILE A 198 -21.05 0.92 -3.02
N LEU A 199 -19.98 1.09 -2.24
CA LEU A 199 -18.65 1.42 -2.80
C LEU A 199 -18.08 0.28 -3.66
N LEU A 200 -18.37 -0.98 -3.32
CA LEU A 200 -18.02 -2.13 -4.16
C LEU A 200 -18.72 -2.07 -5.51
N THR A 201 -20.05 -1.85 -5.51
CA THR A 201 -20.85 -1.73 -6.74
C THR A 201 -20.33 -0.58 -7.61
N LEU A 202 -20.11 0.59 -7.00
CA LEU A 202 -19.54 1.76 -7.71
C LEU A 202 -18.15 1.46 -8.27
N CYS A 203 -17.27 0.84 -7.48
CA CYS A 203 -15.93 0.41 -7.93
C CYS A 203 -16.04 -0.55 -9.12
N THR A 204 -16.94 -1.53 -9.05
CA THR A 204 -17.17 -2.48 -10.15
C THR A 204 -17.60 -1.76 -11.43
N PHE A 205 -18.58 -0.86 -11.35
CA PHE A 205 -19.03 -0.07 -12.50
C PHE A 205 -17.89 0.78 -13.09
N ILE A 206 -17.14 1.49 -12.24
CA ILE A 206 -16.02 2.31 -12.69
C ILE A 206 -14.95 1.45 -13.38
N MET A 207 -14.56 0.32 -12.79
CA MET A 207 -13.55 -0.56 -13.35
C MET A 207 -14.00 -1.16 -14.70
N VAL A 208 -15.24 -1.59 -14.81
CA VAL A 208 -15.80 -2.09 -16.08
C VAL A 208 -15.88 -0.97 -17.11
N ALA A 209 -16.35 0.21 -16.73
CA ALA A 209 -16.45 1.35 -17.65
C ALA A 209 -15.07 1.77 -18.16
N MET A 210 -14.08 1.91 -17.26
CA MET A 210 -12.73 2.35 -17.63
C MET A 210 -12.00 1.34 -18.51
N PHE A 211 -12.08 0.05 -18.18
CA PHE A 211 -11.20 -0.96 -18.79
C PHE A 211 -11.87 -1.81 -19.86
N TRP A 212 -13.20 -1.81 -19.96
CA TRP A 212 -13.91 -2.66 -20.93
C TRP A 212 -14.79 -1.88 -21.90
N ILE A 213 -15.58 -0.88 -21.47
CA ILE A 213 -16.51 -0.21 -22.38
C ILE A 213 -15.76 0.47 -23.52
N GLY A 214 -14.67 1.20 -23.22
CA GLY A 214 -13.88 1.86 -24.24
C GLY A 214 -13.22 0.89 -25.24
N PRO A 215 -12.47 -0.13 -24.80
CA PRO A 215 -11.93 -1.16 -25.69
C PRO A 215 -12.98 -1.87 -26.53
N MET A 216 -14.13 -2.22 -25.94
CA MET A 216 -15.23 -2.86 -26.67
C MET A 216 -15.86 -1.93 -27.70
N ALA A 217 -16.10 -0.67 -27.35
CA ALA A 217 -16.58 0.35 -28.27
C ALA A 217 -15.62 0.54 -29.45
N PHE A 218 -14.31 0.55 -29.21
CA PHE A 218 -13.32 0.64 -30.26
C PHE A 218 -13.35 -0.55 -31.25
N LEU A 219 -13.53 -1.77 -30.72
CA LEU A 219 -13.44 -2.99 -31.53
C LEU A 219 -14.75 -3.34 -32.25
N PHE A 220 -15.89 -3.05 -31.66
CA PHE A 220 -17.19 -3.59 -32.12
C PHE A 220 -18.20 -2.51 -32.51
N SER A 221 -17.86 -1.23 -32.46
CA SER A 221 -18.82 -0.19 -32.78
C SER A 221 -19.02 -0.01 -34.28
N SER A 222 -20.27 0.06 -34.69
CA SER A 222 -20.67 0.47 -36.04
C SER A 222 -20.95 1.97 -36.17
N THR A 223 -21.00 2.71 -35.06
CA THR A 223 -21.29 4.14 -35.07
C THR A 223 -20.03 4.98 -34.83
N GLN A 224 -19.91 6.10 -35.56
CA GLN A 224 -18.75 6.99 -35.44
C GLN A 224 -18.58 7.54 -34.00
N LEU A 225 -19.67 7.84 -33.31
CA LEU A 225 -19.64 8.37 -31.94
C LEU A 225 -19.03 7.36 -30.97
N LEU A 226 -19.46 6.10 -31.01
CA LEU A 226 -18.93 5.04 -30.15
C LEU A 226 -17.47 4.72 -30.48
N LEU A 227 -17.09 4.75 -31.73
CA LEU A 227 -15.68 4.58 -32.14
C LEU A 227 -14.81 5.69 -31.55
N LEU A 228 -15.23 6.96 -31.64
CA LEU A 228 -14.50 8.09 -31.06
C LEU A 228 -14.41 7.99 -29.52
N THR A 229 -15.46 7.53 -28.83
CA THR A 229 -15.39 7.31 -27.37
C THR A 229 -14.42 6.18 -27.02
N GLY A 230 -14.35 5.13 -27.83
CA GLY A 230 -13.37 4.04 -27.69
C GLY A 230 -11.92 4.54 -27.84
N ILE A 231 -11.65 5.31 -28.89
CA ILE A 231 -10.33 5.94 -29.11
C ILE A 231 -9.96 6.85 -27.94
N PHE A 232 -10.88 7.72 -27.52
CA PHE A 232 -10.63 8.62 -26.37
C PHE A 232 -10.30 7.85 -25.10
N THR A 233 -11.00 6.75 -24.84
CA THR A 233 -10.74 5.91 -23.66
C THR A 233 -9.35 5.28 -23.71
N TRP A 234 -8.91 4.77 -24.86
CA TRP A 234 -7.55 4.26 -25.04
C TRP A 234 -6.50 5.34 -24.82
N ILE A 235 -6.71 6.53 -25.37
CA ILE A 235 -5.84 7.69 -25.15
C ILE A 235 -5.76 8.03 -23.66
N ALA A 236 -6.89 8.09 -22.97
CA ALA A 236 -6.95 8.35 -21.53
C ALA A 236 -6.18 7.28 -20.71
N MET A 237 -6.38 5.99 -21.01
CA MET A 237 -5.63 4.90 -20.38
C MET A 237 -4.13 5.01 -20.64
N PHE A 238 -3.74 5.36 -21.86
CA PHE A 238 -2.34 5.57 -22.25
C PHE A 238 -1.70 6.68 -21.40
N PHE A 239 -2.31 7.86 -21.35
CA PHE A 239 -1.77 8.97 -20.58
C PHE A 239 -1.79 8.72 -19.07
N ALA A 240 -2.80 8.03 -18.56
CA ALA A 240 -2.90 7.74 -17.14
C ALA A 240 -1.85 6.74 -16.65
N TYR A 241 -1.56 5.68 -17.42
CA TYR A 241 -0.69 4.60 -16.98
C TYR A 241 0.78 4.76 -17.41
N THR A 242 1.05 5.40 -18.54
CA THR A 242 2.41 5.63 -19.08
C THR A 242 3.38 6.24 -18.05
N PRO A 243 3.02 7.26 -17.25
CA PRO A 243 3.95 7.81 -16.27
C PRO A 243 4.44 6.77 -15.25
N THR A 244 3.59 5.82 -14.87
CA THR A 244 3.98 4.72 -13.95
C THR A 244 4.91 3.72 -14.67
N LEU A 245 4.61 3.36 -15.91
CA LEU A 245 5.45 2.46 -16.70
C LEU A 245 6.83 3.05 -16.96
N VAL A 246 6.90 4.32 -17.36
CA VAL A 246 8.17 5.04 -17.60
C VAL A 246 8.99 5.12 -16.32
N TYR A 247 8.37 5.46 -15.18
CA TYR A 247 9.05 5.51 -13.89
C TYR A 247 9.74 4.17 -13.58
N TYR A 248 9.07 3.05 -13.79
CA TYR A 248 9.63 1.70 -13.55
C TYR A 248 10.38 1.13 -14.76
N GLN A 249 10.70 1.95 -15.77
CA GLN A 249 11.43 1.54 -16.98
C GLN A 249 10.77 0.34 -17.69
N ARG A 250 9.44 0.34 -17.75
CA ARG A 250 8.65 -0.70 -18.44
C ARG A 250 8.17 -0.21 -19.79
N SER A 251 8.02 -1.14 -20.73
CA SER A 251 7.47 -0.85 -22.05
C SER A 251 6.08 -0.23 -21.94
N ILE A 252 5.84 0.86 -22.67
CA ILE A 252 4.52 1.50 -22.77
C ILE A 252 3.45 0.58 -23.37
N LEU A 253 3.86 -0.48 -24.09
CA LEU A 253 2.92 -1.47 -24.64
C LEU A 253 2.12 -2.20 -23.55
N TRP A 254 2.57 -2.21 -22.31
CA TRP A 254 1.80 -2.73 -21.20
C TRP A 254 0.47 -1.99 -20.93
N VAL A 255 0.27 -0.80 -21.52
CA VAL A 255 -1.02 -0.11 -21.52
C VAL A 255 -2.10 -0.99 -22.16
N LEU A 256 -1.78 -1.74 -23.22
CA LEU A 256 -2.72 -2.63 -23.90
C LEU A 256 -3.22 -3.78 -23.00
N ALA A 257 -2.49 -4.10 -21.95
CA ALA A 257 -2.89 -5.11 -20.97
C ALA A 257 -3.83 -4.57 -19.87
N LEU A 258 -4.11 -3.26 -19.84
CA LEU A 258 -4.96 -2.67 -18.77
C LEU A 258 -6.35 -3.30 -18.64
N PRO A 259 -7.07 -3.70 -19.72
CA PRO A 259 -8.34 -4.42 -19.57
C PRO A 259 -8.18 -5.73 -18.78
N LEU A 260 -7.16 -6.52 -19.10
CA LEU A 260 -6.84 -7.75 -18.37
C LEU A 260 -6.42 -7.46 -16.92
N ILE A 261 -5.53 -6.50 -16.73
CA ILE A 261 -5.04 -6.07 -15.41
C ILE A 261 -6.23 -5.60 -14.56
N GLY A 262 -7.09 -4.73 -15.10
CA GLY A 262 -8.28 -4.23 -14.40
C GLY A 262 -9.22 -5.35 -13.99
N THR A 263 -9.42 -6.35 -14.87
CA THR A 263 -10.22 -7.55 -14.56
C THR A 263 -9.64 -8.35 -13.41
N LEU A 264 -8.32 -8.58 -13.41
CA LEU A 264 -7.65 -9.32 -12.32
C LEU A 264 -7.79 -8.57 -10.99
N TYR A 265 -7.56 -7.26 -10.96
CA TYR A 265 -7.70 -6.46 -9.74
C TYR A 265 -9.15 -6.40 -9.24
N LEU A 266 -10.13 -6.32 -10.16
CA LEU A 266 -11.54 -6.39 -9.80
C LEU A 266 -11.90 -7.77 -9.21
N ALA A 267 -11.42 -8.86 -9.81
CA ALA A 267 -11.63 -10.21 -9.30
C ALA A 267 -10.96 -10.43 -7.92
N MET A 268 -9.75 -9.88 -7.71
CA MET A 268 -9.09 -9.86 -6.39
C MET A 268 -9.93 -9.08 -5.36
N THR A 269 -10.53 -7.96 -5.77
CA THR A 269 -11.42 -7.15 -4.91
C THR A 269 -12.67 -7.94 -4.53
N TRP A 270 -13.31 -8.61 -5.47
CA TRP A 270 -14.45 -9.48 -5.19
C TRP A 270 -14.07 -10.67 -4.30
N THR A 271 -12.89 -11.26 -4.49
CA THR A 271 -12.36 -12.30 -3.59
C THR A 271 -12.24 -11.79 -2.16
N SER A 272 -11.78 -10.54 -1.97
CA SER A 272 -11.71 -9.90 -0.65
C SER A 272 -13.08 -9.81 0.02
N VAL A 273 -14.11 -9.47 -0.76
CA VAL A 273 -15.50 -9.36 -0.30
C VAL A 273 -16.06 -10.71 0.09
N LEU A 274 -15.89 -11.72 -0.77
CA LEU A 274 -16.38 -13.08 -0.51
C LEU A 274 -15.74 -13.67 0.75
N ARG A 275 -14.44 -13.48 0.94
CA ARG A 275 -13.75 -13.88 2.17
C ARG A 275 -14.34 -13.18 3.41
N TYR A 276 -14.61 -11.89 3.31
CA TYR A 276 -15.22 -11.13 4.40
C TYR A 276 -16.62 -11.66 4.76
N TRP A 277 -17.47 -11.92 3.76
CA TRP A 277 -18.83 -12.46 3.98
C TRP A 277 -18.82 -13.89 4.54
N ASN A 278 -17.78 -14.68 4.19
CA ASN A 278 -17.57 -16.02 4.73
C ASN A 278 -16.91 -16.01 6.12
N GLY A 279 -16.73 -14.83 6.76
CA GLY A 279 -16.13 -14.71 8.10
C GLY A 279 -14.61 -14.71 8.13
N GLU A 280 -13.93 -14.79 6.98
CA GLU A 280 -12.46 -14.76 6.88
C GLU A 280 -11.99 -13.31 6.76
N ARG A 281 -11.63 -12.64 7.86
CA ARG A 281 -11.23 -11.23 7.78
C ARG A 281 -9.83 -10.97 7.26
N ALA A 282 -8.85 -11.72 7.64
CA ALA A 282 -7.49 -11.68 7.09
C ALA A 282 -6.64 -12.84 7.61
N HIS A 283 -5.83 -13.41 6.73
CA HIS A 283 -4.71 -14.29 7.09
C HIS A 283 -3.40 -13.51 7.00
N TRP A 284 -2.61 -13.52 8.07
CA TRP A 284 -1.27 -12.96 8.06
C TRP A 284 -0.33 -13.87 8.84
N LYS A 285 0.65 -14.50 8.17
CA LYS A 285 1.64 -15.41 8.77
C LYS A 285 0.97 -16.40 9.74
N ASP A 286 0.12 -17.28 9.25
CA ASP A 286 -0.58 -18.35 10.01
C ASP A 286 -1.52 -17.88 11.14
N ARG A 287 -1.70 -16.59 11.33
CA ARG A 287 -2.67 -16.02 12.27
C ARG A 287 -3.99 -15.70 11.55
N ARG A 288 -5.08 -16.35 11.97
CA ARG A 288 -6.46 -16.00 11.55
C ARG A 288 -6.99 -14.91 12.46
N TYR A 289 -7.45 -13.82 11.87
CA TYR A 289 -8.14 -12.76 12.60
C TYR A 289 -9.64 -12.96 12.42
N GLU A 290 -10.30 -13.48 13.46
CA GLU A 290 -11.75 -13.67 13.46
C GLU A 290 -12.49 -12.33 13.52
N SER A 291 -13.66 -12.26 12.86
CA SER A 291 -14.59 -11.16 13.10
C SER A 291 -15.18 -11.37 14.49
N LYS A 292 -15.15 -10.36 15.37
CA LYS A 292 -16.13 -10.35 16.45
C LYS A 292 -17.50 -10.36 15.77
N ALA A 293 -18.21 -11.49 15.87
CA ALA A 293 -19.64 -11.51 15.66
C ALA A 293 -20.23 -10.43 16.57
N ASN A 294 -21.05 -9.57 16.03
CA ASN A 294 -21.85 -8.64 16.80
C ASN A 294 -22.70 -9.45 17.80
N ASN A 295 -22.47 -9.24 19.06
CA ASN A 295 -23.52 -9.30 20.07
C ASN A 295 -24.06 -7.90 20.25
#